data_9e5bfc563739bc8d8e2a922cc897d3e6
#
_entry.id   9e5bfc563739bc8d8e2a922cc897d3e6
#
_cell.length_a   1.000
_cell.length_b   1.000
_cell.length_c   1.000
_cell.angle_alpha   90.00
_cell.angle_beta   90.00
_cell.angle_gamma   90.00
#
_symmetry.space_group_name_H-M   'P 1'
#
loop_
_entity.id
_entity.type
_entity.pdbx_description
1 polymer ?
#
loop_
_entity_poly.entity_id
_entity_poly.type
_entity_poly.pdbx_seq_one_letter_code
_entity_poly.pdbx_strand_id
1 'polypeptide(L)'
;MSNRVLSVSVTETGRARARRLPFEQVHGSAAATVRERWGSVDGFVLFLATGAAVRIVAPLLADKNRDPAVVCVDEGGRHAIALVGGHAGGANALARQVAGLLDAEPVLTTATDSAGCIALDTLPGFVAAGDVAAVTAAMLDGRSPRVSNERGWPLPAGLADGDAPESIVVTDRREPPAPGTVTLHPPSLVAGVGASTGAPAQAVSDLLEAALGGAGLARASLAEVATLDRKTTEPGLRALGLPLRGFSADMLRAVPVPTPSAVVADAVGTPSVAEAAALLAAGPDAELVVPKQANAVATVAIARRARPVGHLRIVGLGPGTPALRTPAAETAVRHAQVVIGYAPYVDACADLLHPHHEVVRSPIGEEVVRAKQALAEAAGGREVALVCSGDPGVYAMASIALELADYAPGVEIETVPGVTAALAASAAVGAPLGHDFATISLSDLLTPWEAIEARLRAAAAADFALALYNPRSGRRTWQLDAARRILLKHRAPSTPVAVVTDATRPDERVQVTTLAELDPTTAGMTTCVLVGASTTRVVDGRVVTPRGYRA
;
A
#
# COMPACT_ATOMS: atom_id res chain seq x y z
N MET A 1 8.40 -3.53 -7.27
CA MET A 1 8.79 -3.69 -8.69
C MET A 1 7.77 -2.94 -9.54
N SER A 2 8.20 -2.16 -10.53
CA SER A 2 7.27 -1.49 -11.46
C SER A 2 6.56 -2.57 -12.27
N ASN A 3 5.28 -2.84 -12.00
CA ASN A 3 4.47 -3.76 -12.79
C ASN A 3 4.41 -3.24 -14.23
N ARG A 4 5.09 -3.90 -15.15
CA ARG A 4 5.06 -3.58 -16.57
C ARG A 4 3.81 -4.21 -17.19
N VAL A 5 2.74 -3.42 -17.28
CA VAL A 5 1.50 -3.82 -17.93
C VAL A 5 1.43 -3.22 -19.32
N LEU A 6 1.02 -4.02 -20.30
CA LEU A 6 0.89 -3.61 -21.70
C LEU A 6 -0.59 -3.63 -22.13
N SER A 7 -1.10 -2.50 -22.58
CA SER A 7 -2.43 -2.40 -23.19
C SER A 7 -2.32 -2.61 -24.70
N VAL A 8 -3.04 -3.60 -25.23
CA VAL A 8 -3.02 -3.95 -26.65
C VAL A 8 -4.41 -3.77 -27.26
N SER A 9 -4.51 -2.95 -28.30
CA SER A 9 -5.74 -2.67 -29.01
C SER A 9 -5.61 -2.92 -30.53
N VAL A 10 -6.68 -3.37 -31.17
CA VAL A 10 -6.74 -3.69 -32.61
C VAL A 10 -7.61 -2.70 -33.38
N THR A 11 -8.61 -2.14 -32.71
CA THR A 11 -9.59 -1.21 -33.26
C THR A 11 -9.35 0.20 -32.78
N GLU A 12 -9.86 1.21 -33.46
CA GLU A 12 -9.79 2.61 -33.00
C GLU A 12 -10.62 2.82 -31.72
N THR A 13 -11.74 2.09 -31.56
CA THR A 13 -12.55 2.12 -30.34
C THR A 13 -11.75 1.60 -29.15
N GLY A 14 -11.13 0.42 -29.30
CA GLY A 14 -10.25 -0.17 -28.29
C GLY A 14 -9.06 0.75 -27.97
N ARG A 15 -8.47 1.41 -28.99
CA ARG A 15 -7.38 2.38 -28.81
C ARG A 15 -7.80 3.59 -28.01
N ALA A 16 -8.98 4.14 -28.29
CA ALA A 16 -9.51 5.29 -27.53
C ALA A 16 -9.70 4.95 -26.04
N ARG A 17 -10.13 3.72 -25.73
CA ARG A 17 -10.27 3.23 -24.34
C ARG A 17 -8.92 2.97 -23.70
N ALA A 18 -7.98 2.34 -24.42
CA ALA A 18 -6.62 2.09 -23.94
C ALA A 18 -5.92 3.37 -23.48
N ARG A 19 -6.17 4.51 -24.15
CA ARG A 19 -5.62 5.84 -23.77
C ARG A 19 -6.07 6.32 -22.39
N ARG A 20 -7.12 5.76 -21.83
CA ARG A 20 -7.57 6.08 -20.46
C ARG A 20 -6.78 5.31 -19.39
N LEU A 21 -6.01 4.30 -19.80
CA LEU A 21 -5.22 3.48 -18.89
C LEU A 21 -3.78 4.02 -18.77
N PRO A 22 -3.17 3.98 -17.56
CA PRO A 22 -1.82 4.47 -17.33
C PRO A 22 -0.71 3.48 -17.74
N PHE A 23 -1.00 2.59 -18.70
CA PHE A 23 -0.11 1.52 -19.14
C PHE A 23 0.54 1.83 -20.49
N GLU A 24 1.66 1.17 -20.78
CA GLU A 24 2.26 1.18 -22.12
C GLU A 24 1.23 0.69 -23.15
N GLN A 25 1.13 1.36 -24.29
CA GLN A 25 0.09 1.09 -25.29
C GLN A 25 0.68 0.64 -26.60
N VAL A 26 0.13 -0.43 -27.16
CA VAL A 26 0.42 -0.91 -28.51
C VAL A 26 -0.86 -1.05 -29.31
N HIS A 27 -0.88 -0.50 -30.51
CA HIS A 27 -1.98 -0.62 -31.45
C HIS A 27 -1.54 -1.43 -32.66
N GLY A 28 -2.27 -2.51 -32.99
CA GLY A 28 -1.95 -3.35 -34.14
C GLY A 28 -2.24 -4.84 -33.91
N SER A 29 -1.36 -5.71 -34.38
CA SER A 29 -1.55 -7.16 -34.26
C SER A 29 -1.39 -7.65 -32.82
N ALA A 30 -2.51 -7.91 -32.15
CA ALA A 30 -2.48 -8.42 -30.78
C ALA A 30 -1.72 -9.76 -30.68
N ALA A 31 -1.89 -10.66 -31.64
CA ALA A 31 -1.21 -11.96 -31.64
C ALA A 31 0.30 -11.85 -31.75
N ALA A 32 0.80 -10.93 -32.58
CA ALA A 32 2.24 -10.67 -32.71
C ALA A 32 2.80 -10.04 -31.42
N THR A 33 2.15 -8.96 -30.95
CA THR A 33 2.57 -8.24 -29.75
C THR A 33 2.61 -9.13 -28.51
N VAL A 34 1.55 -9.90 -28.26
CA VAL A 34 1.48 -10.77 -27.08
C VAL A 34 2.57 -11.86 -27.15
N ARG A 35 2.79 -12.47 -28.32
CA ARG A 35 3.84 -13.49 -28.48
C ARG A 35 5.23 -12.93 -28.25
N GLU A 36 5.53 -11.75 -28.78
CA GLU A 36 6.84 -11.10 -28.65
C GLU A 36 7.13 -10.68 -27.21
N ARG A 37 6.10 -10.17 -26.52
CA ARG A 37 6.27 -9.55 -25.20
C ARG A 37 5.92 -10.49 -24.04
N TRP A 38 5.51 -11.74 -24.27
CA TRP A 38 5.00 -12.67 -23.25
C TRP A 38 5.91 -12.82 -22.02
N GLY A 39 7.21 -12.97 -22.20
CA GLY A 39 8.18 -13.12 -21.10
C GLY A 39 8.79 -11.82 -20.57
N SER A 40 8.36 -10.65 -21.07
CA SER A 40 8.98 -9.35 -20.76
C SER A 40 8.08 -8.38 -19.98
N VAL A 41 6.81 -8.73 -19.78
CA VAL A 41 5.82 -7.93 -19.05
C VAL A 41 5.14 -8.77 -17.97
N ASP A 42 4.61 -8.09 -16.96
CA ASP A 42 3.92 -8.73 -15.84
C ASP A 42 2.41 -8.90 -16.12
N GLY A 43 1.88 -8.16 -17.11
CA GLY A 43 0.47 -8.29 -17.48
C GLY A 43 0.11 -7.67 -18.82
N PHE A 44 -1.02 -8.14 -19.36
CA PHE A 44 -1.65 -7.63 -20.59
C PHE A 44 -3.08 -7.19 -20.33
N VAL A 45 -3.47 -6.06 -20.92
CA VAL A 45 -4.88 -5.65 -21.09
C VAL A 45 -5.21 -5.70 -22.57
N LEU A 46 -6.03 -6.66 -22.97
CA LEU A 46 -6.37 -6.95 -24.37
C LEU A 46 -7.75 -6.41 -24.70
N PHE A 47 -7.83 -5.40 -25.57
CA PHE A 47 -9.10 -4.89 -26.09
C PHE A 47 -9.55 -5.76 -27.26
N LEU A 48 -10.17 -6.91 -26.94
CA LEU A 48 -10.56 -7.96 -27.86
C LEU A 48 -11.81 -8.70 -27.35
N ALA A 49 -12.47 -9.43 -28.25
CA ALA A 49 -13.42 -10.46 -27.80
C ALA A 49 -12.67 -11.57 -27.04
N THR A 50 -13.24 -12.06 -25.92
CA THR A 50 -12.63 -13.07 -25.04
C THR A 50 -12.17 -14.31 -25.81
N GLY A 51 -12.97 -14.82 -26.77
CA GLY A 51 -12.58 -15.98 -27.58
C GLY A 51 -11.38 -15.74 -28.50
N ALA A 52 -11.14 -14.50 -28.92
CA ALA A 52 -9.92 -14.13 -29.66
C ALA A 52 -8.71 -14.07 -28.73
N ALA A 53 -8.86 -13.45 -27.57
CA ALA A 53 -7.82 -13.39 -26.55
C ALA A 53 -7.37 -14.80 -26.13
N VAL A 54 -8.31 -15.72 -25.85
CA VAL A 54 -8.00 -17.12 -25.49
C VAL A 54 -7.16 -17.80 -26.57
N ARG A 55 -7.52 -17.67 -27.86
CA ARG A 55 -6.75 -18.29 -28.95
C ARG A 55 -5.33 -17.74 -29.09
N ILE A 56 -5.12 -16.48 -28.72
CA ILE A 56 -3.80 -15.85 -28.76
C ILE A 56 -2.93 -16.36 -27.61
N VAL A 57 -3.48 -16.45 -26.39
CA VAL A 57 -2.69 -16.77 -25.20
C VAL A 57 -2.52 -18.28 -24.97
N ALA A 58 -3.49 -19.11 -25.36
CA ALA A 58 -3.48 -20.55 -25.12
C ALA A 58 -2.17 -21.27 -25.50
N PRO A 59 -1.55 -21.01 -26.68
CA PRO A 59 -0.29 -21.65 -27.05
C PRO A 59 0.93 -21.14 -26.28
N LEU A 60 0.80 -20.10 -25.47
CA LEU A 60 1.88 -19.47 -24.69
C LEU A 60 1.84 -19.86 -23.22
N LEU A 61 0.72 -20.43 -22.75
CA LEU A 61 0.54 -20.83 -21.35
C LEU A 61 1.47 -22.00 -21.01
N ALA A 62 2.21 -21.85 -19.92
CA ALA A 62 3.17 -22.85 -19.45
C ALA A 62 3.03 -23.13 -17.94
N ASP A 63 2.97 -22.09 -17.09
CA ASP A 63 2.92 -22.23 -15.64
C ASP A 63 2.09 -21.07 -15.04
N LYS A 64 1.01 -21.43 -14.32
CA LYS A 64 0.08 -20.47 -13.71
C LYS A 64 0.74 -19.46 -12.74
N ASN A 65 1.94 -19.76 -12.22
CA ASN A 65 2.66 -18.90 -11.30
C ASN A 65 3.69 -18.00 -12.01
N ARG A 66 3.95 -18.23 -13.31
CA ARG A 66 4.97 -17.53 -14.11
C ARG A 66 4.37 -16.82 -15.32
N ASP A 67 3.22 -17.28 -15.80
CA ASP A 67 2.53 -16.67 -16.92
C ASP A 67 2.02 -15.26 -16.50
N PRO A 68 2.13 -14.25 -17.37
CA PRO A 68 1.67 -12.91 -17.08
C PRO A 68 0.16 -12.84 -16.87
N ALA A 69 -0.30 -11.88 -16.07
CA ALA A 69 -1.71 -11.58 -15.92
C ALA A 69 -2.33 -11.21 -17.28
N VAL A 70 -3.49 -11.77 -17.62
CA VAL A 70 -4.22 -11.37 -18.83
C VAL A 70 -5.62 -10.92 -18.46
N VAL A 71 -5.93 -9.67 -18.78
CA VAL A 71 -7.26 -9.08 -18.67
C VAL A 71 -7.78 -8.79 -20.07
N CYS A 72 -9.00 -9.22 -20.35
CA CYS A 72 -9.69 -8.96 -21.61
C CYS A 72 -10.77 -7.90 -21.38
N VAL A 73 -10.78 -6.86 -22.21
CA VAL A 73 -11.83 -5.82 -22.20
C VAL A 73 -12.63 -5.94 -23.48
N ASP A 74 -13.95 -6.08 -23.35
CA ASP A 74 -14.85 -6.15 -24.52
C ASP A 74 -14.84 -4.83 -25.30
N GLU A 75 -15.20 -4.89 -26.59
CA GLU A 75 -15.19 -3.72 -27.49
C GLU A 75 -16.12 -2.61 -26.98
N GLY A 76 -17.21 -2.97 -26.29
CA GLY A 76 -18.10 -2.01 -25.61
C GLY A 76 -17.47 -1.35 -24.40
N GLY A 77 -16.40 -1.92 -23.84
CA GLY A 77 -15.75 -1.45 -22.61
C GLY A 77 -16.64 -1.59 -21.38
N ARG A 78 -17.56 -2.54 -21.40
CA ARG A 78 -18.51 -2.81 -20.30
C ARG A 78 -17.96 -3.77 -19.26
N HIS A 79 -17.02 -4.63 -19.67
CA HIS A 79 -16.48 -5.67 -18.82
C HIS A 79 -14.96 -5.72 -18.91
N ALA A 80 -14.30 -5.84 -17.76
CA ALA A 80 -12.88 -6.16 -17.63
C ALA A 80 -12.76 -7.57 -17.03
N ILE A 81 -12.38 -8.55 -17.86
CA ILE A 81 -12.45 -9.97 -17.57
C ILE A 81 -11.07 -10.49 -17.21
N ALA A 82 -10.87 -10.99 -15.98
CA ALA A 82 -9.65 -11.69 -15.59
C ALA A 82 -9.60 -13.05 -16.30
N LEU A 83 -8.75 -13.17 -17.32
CA LEU A 83 -8.74 -14.33 -18.23
C LEU A 83 -7.69 -15.37 -17.82
N VAL A 84 -6.48 -14.95 -17.47
CA VAL A 84 -5.35 -15.82 -17.07
C VAL A 84 -4.61 -15.19 -15.92
N GLY A 85 -4.08 -16.02 -14.99
CA GLY A 85 -3.26 -15.57 -13.87
C GLY A 85 -4.08 -15.03 -12.69
N GLY A 86 -5.30 -15.49 -12.47
CA GLY A 86 -6.26 -15.06 -11.45
C GLY A 86 -5.66 -14.38 -10.21
N HIS A 87 -5.42 -15.15 -9.12
CA HIS A 87 -4.82 -14.61 -7.89
C HIS A 87 -3.30 -14.45 -8.01
N ALA A 88 -2.57 -15.55 -8.18
CA ALA A 88 -1.12 -15.57 -8.14
C ALA A 88 -0.46 -14.72 -9.24
N GLY A 89 -1.04 -14.69 -10.45
CA GLY A 89 -0.59 -13.85 -11.56
C GLY A 89 -1.08 -12.40 -11.49
N GLY A 90 -2.00 -12.05 -10.57
CA GLY A 90 -2.49 -10.68 -10.38
C GLY A 90 -3.61 -10.23 -11.34
N ALA A 91 -4.16 -11.12 -12.18
CA ALA A 91 -5.18 -10.74 -13.17
C ALA A 91 -6.48 -10.24 -12.53
N ASN A 92 -6.88 -10.77 -11.37
CA ASN A 92 -8.06 -10.30 -10.64
C ASN A 92 -7.89 -8.84 -10.17
N ALA A 93 -6.72 -8.51 -9.61
CA ALA A 93 -6.40 -7.15 -9.21
C ALA A 93 -6.35 -6.20 -10.41
N LEU A 94 -5.70 -6.63 -11.51
CA LEU A 94 -5.61 -5.86 -12.74
C LEU A 94 -7.00 -5.65 -13.37
N ALA A 95 -7.88 -6.65 -13.36
CA ALA A 95 -9.25 -6.51 -13.87
C ALA A 95 -10.06 -5.49 -13.07
N ARG A 96 -9.97 -5.50 -11.74
CA ARG A 96 -10.61 -4.48 -10.89
C ARG A 96 -10.06 -3.08 -11.18
N GLN A 97 -8.73 -2.94 -11.30
CA GLN A 97 -8.09 -1.66 -11.62
C GLN A 97 -8.55 -1.13 -12.99
N VAL A 98 -8.54 -1.96 -14.01
CA VAL A 98 -8.97 -1.60 -15.37
C VAL A 98 -10.45 -1.23 -15.38
N ALA A 99 -11.28 -2.00 -14.69
CA ALA A 99 -12.72 -1.73 -14.56
C ALA A 99 -12.98 -0.35 -13.93
N GLY A 100 -12.31 -0.01 -12.83
CA GLY A 100 -12.44 1.30 -12.19
C GLY A 100 -12.00 2.47 -13.08
N LEU A 101 -10.95 2.29 -13.90
CA LEU A 101 -10.44 3.32 -14.82
C LEU A 101 -11.34 3.51 -16.06
N LEU A 102 -12.03 2.46 -16.50
CA LEU A 102 -12.88 2.48 -17.69
C LEU A 102 -14.37 2.66 -17.39
N ASP A 103 -14.77 2.65 -16.12
CA ASP A 103 -16.17 2.59 -15.70
C ASP A 103 -16.86 1.31 -16.22
N ALA A 104 -16.15 0.18 -16.07
CA ALA A 104 -16.56 -1.15 -16.52
C ALA A 104 -16.86 -2.06 -15.32
N GLU A 105 -17.51 -3.18 -15.57
CA GLU A 105 -17.74 -4.23 -14.58
C GLU A 105 -16.56 -5.22 -14.56
N PRO A 106 -15.93 -5.50 -13.40
CA PRO A 106 -14.89 -6.51 -13.30
C PRO A 106 -15.52 -7.91 -13.25
N VAL A 107 -15.12 -8.78 -14.19
CA VAL A 107 -15.57 -10.17 -14.23
C VAL A 107 -14.47 -11.07 -13.66
N LEU A 108 -14.70 -11.58 -12.47
CA LEU A 108 -13.78 -12.44 -11.72
C LEU A 108 -14.44 -13.81 -11.57
N THR A 109 -13.75 -14.86 -11.99
CA THR A 109 -14.29 -16.22 -12.02
C THR A 109 -13.54 -17.21 -11.15
N THR A 110 -12.57 -16.73 -10.35
CA THR A 110 -11.86 -17.59 -9.40
C THR A 110 -12.82 -18.09 -8.33
N ALA A 111 -12.78 -19.38 -8.06
CA ALA A 111 -13.71 -20.03 -7.14
C ALA A 111 -13.66 -19.43 -5.73
N THR A 112 -12.47 -19.06 -5.26
CA THR A 112 -12.26 -18.44 -3.93
C THR A 112 -12.91 -17.06 -3.83
N ASP A 113 -12.79 -16.19 -4.85
CA ASP A 113 -13.50 -14.89 -4.85
C ASP A 113 -15.02 -15.08 -4.86
N SER A 114 -15.52 -16.03 -5.67
CA SER A 114 -16.96 -16.28 -5.81
C SER A 114 -17.59 -16.86 -4.54
N ALA A 115 -16.83 -17.67 -3.80
CA ALA A 115 -17.31 -18.33 -2.56
C ALA A 115 -16.96 -17.55 -1.29
N GLY A 116 -16.27 -16.41 -1.39
CA GLY A 116 -15.78 -15.68 -0.21
C GLY A 116 -14.77 -16.50 0.62
N CYS A 117 -13.98 -17.36 -0.03
CA CYS A 117 -12.99 -18.22 0.60
C CYS A 117 -11.61 -17.57 0.59
N ILE A 118 -10.79 -17.82 1.62
CA ILE A 118 -9.42 -17.31 1.70
C ILE A 118 -8.56 -17.98 0.61
N ALA A 119 -7.88 -17.17 -0.19
CA ALA A 119 -6.92 -17.63 -1.19
C ALA A 119 -5.55 -17.87 -0.53
N LEU A 120 -5.17 -19.13 -0.33
CA LEU A 120 -3.94 -19.51 0.38
C LEU A 120 -2.68 -19.10 -0.37
N ASP A 121 -2.71 -19.08 -1.70
CA ASP A 121 -1.59 -18.74 -2.58
C ASP A 121 -1.25 -17.24 -2.63
N THR A 122 -2.14 -16.40 -2.12
CA THR A 122 -1.94 -14.95 -2.03
C THR A 122 -2.13 -14.40 -0.62
N LEU A 123 -2.06 -15.27 0.38
CA LEU A 123 -2.23 -14.87 1.78
C LEU A 123 -1.10 -13.91 2.21
N PRO A 124 -1.44 -12.66 2.60
CA PRO A 124 -0.44 -11.68 3.01
C PRO A 124 0.44 -12.16 4.17
N GLY A 125 1.75 -11.90 4.06
CA GLY A 125 2.72 -12.31 5.08
C GLY A 125 3.12 -13.79 5.01
N PHE A 126 2.69 -14.55 3.99
CA PHE A 126 3.05 -15.95 3.82
C PHE A 126 3.39 -16.28 2.36
N VAL A 127 4.26 -17.28 2.19
CA VAL A 127 4.49 -17.91 0.89
C VAL A 127 3.96 -19.34 0.97
N ALA A 128 2.94 -19.65 0.15
CA ALA A 128 2.35 -20.98 0.14
C ALA A 128 3.13 -21.94 -0.77
N ALA A 129 3.28 -23.18 -0.31
CA ALA A 129 3.87 -24.29 -1.08
C ALA A 129 3.05 -25.56 -0.85
N GLY A 130 3.21 -26.57 -1.73
CA GLY A 130 2.50 -27.84 -1.62
C GLY A 130 1.18 -27.88 -2.36
N ASP A 131 0.21 -28.64 -1.86
CA ASP A 131 -1.05 -28.95 -2.54
C ASP A 131 -2.14 -27.90 -2.26
N VAL A 132 -1.88 -26.65 -2.69
CA VAL A 132 -2.81 -25.53 -2.53
C VAL A 132 -4.18 -25.84 -3.15
N ALA A 133 -4.21 -26.57 -4.27
CA ALA A 133 -5.44 -26.84 -4.98
C ALA A 133 -6.38 -27.77 -4.18
N ALA A 134 -5.85 -28.85 -3.61
CA ALA A 134 -6.66 -29.79 -2.82
C ALA A 134 -7.18 -29.14 -1.52
N VAL A 135 -6.32 -28.39 -0.79
CA VAL A 135 -6.74 -27.71 0.44
C VAL A 135 -7.77 -26.62 0.14
N THR A 136 -7.56 -25.83 -0.95
CA THR A 136 -8.55 -24.83 -1.35
C THR A 136 -9.89 -25.47 -1.75
N ALA A 137 -9.87 -26.60 -2.48
CA ALA A 137 -11.10 -27.32 -2.82
C ALA A 137 -11.85 -27.79 -1.56
N ALA A 138 -11.15 -28.31 -0.57
CA ALA A 138 -11.76 -28.68 0.72
C ALA A 138 -12.42 -27.49 1.42
N MET A 139 -11.74 -26.33 1.43
CA MET A 139 -12.28 -25.12 2.02
C MET A 139 -13.53 -24.60 1.26
N LEU A 140 -13.53 -24.70 -0.07
CA LEU A 140 -14.68 -24.36 -0.91
C LEU A 140 -15.88 -25.27 -0.66
N ASP A 141 -15.65 -26.56 -0.32
CA ASP A 141 -16.67 -27.53 0.09
C ASP A 141 -17.14 -27.32 1.52
N GLY A 142 -16.67 -26.27 2.23
CA GLY A 142 -17.03 -25.96 3.61
C GLY A 142 -16.32 -26.83 4.65
N ARG A 143 -15.29 -27.59 4.28
CA ARG A 143 -14.46 -28.38 5.19
C ARG A 143 -13.34 -27.50 5.76
N SER A 144 -13.06 -27.62 7.06
CA SER A 144 -12.01 -26.89 7.74
C SER A 144 -10.74 -27.74 7.84
N PRO A 145 -9.63 -27.35 7.15
CA PRO A 145 -8.36 -28.07 7.23
C PRO A 145 -7.80 -28.08 8.65
N ARG A 146 -6.99 -29.08 9.00
CA ARG A 146 -6.20 -29.07 10.23
C ARG A 146 -5.08 -28.04 10.10
N VAL A 147 -4.85 -27.24 11.16
CA VAL A 147 -3.83 -26.20 11.16
C VAL A 147 -2.75 -26.49 12.20
N SER A 148 -1.52 -26.71 11.74
CA SER A 148 -0.34 -26.79 12.60
C SER A 148 0.43 -25.47 12.56
N ASN A 149 0.49 -24.76 13.69
CA ASN A 149 1.15 -23.46 13.82
C ASN A 149 1.90 -23.37 15.15
N GLU A 150 2.98 -24.12 15.28
CA GLU A 150 3.71 -24.28 16.55
C GLU A 150 4.28 -22.97 17.11
N ARG A 151 4.60 -22.02 16.23
CA ARG A 151 5.21 -20.73 16.62
C ARG A 151 4.18 -19.59 16.76
N GLY A 152 2.88 -19.88 16.61
CA GLY A 152 1.81 -18.91 16.82
C GLY A 152 1.84 -17.71 15.85
N TRP A 153 2.23 -17.92 14.59
CA TRP A 153 2.14 -16.87 13.58
C TRP A 153 0.69 -16.45 13.36
N PRO A 154 0.40 -15.12 13.30
CA PRO A 154 -0.97 -14.66 13.17
C PRO A 154 -1.57 -15.08 11.82
N LEU A 155 -2.65 -15.85 11.89
CA LEU A 155 -3.43 -16.29 10.74
C LEU A 155 -4.77 -15.54 10.72
N PRO A 156 -5.39 -15.34 9.54
CA PRO A 156 -6.76 -14.87 9.46
C PRO A 156 -7.72 -15.77 10.22
N ALA A 157 -8.75 -15.19 10.84
CA ALA A 157 -9.74 -15.93 11.63
C ALA A 157 -10.45 -17.05 10.85
N GLY A 158 -10.57 -16.91 9.53
CA GLY A 158 -11.13 -17.95 8.67
C GLY A 158 -10.24 -19.18 8.43
N LEU A 159 -9.00 -19.20 8.95
CA LEU A 159 -8.09 -20.35 8.95
C LEU A 159 -7.97 -20.98 10.36
N ALA A 160 -9.08 -21.13 11.04
CA ALA A 160 -9.12 -21.84 12.31
C ALA A 160 -8.86 -23.35 12.11
N ASP A 161 -8.26 -23.97 13.13
CA ASP A 161 -7.99 -25.42 13.13
C ASP A 161 -9.29 -26.22 13.02
N GLY A 162 -9.31 -27.19 12.14
CA GLY A 162 -10.44 -28.05 11.84
C GLY A 162 -10.10 -29.54 11.92
N ASP A 163 -11.00 -30.38 11.40
CA ASP A 163 -10.91 -31.84 11.46
C ASP A 163 -10.81 -32.54 10.10
N ALA A 164 -10.75 -31.76 9.01
CA ALA A 164 -10.62 -32.32 7.67
C ALA A 164 -9.29 -33.10 7.52
N PRO A 165 -9.22 -34.06 6.57
CA PRO A 165 -7.97 -34.76 6.28
C PRO A 165 -6.90 -33.85 5.67
N GLU A 166 -7.29 -32.78 5.00
CA GLU A 166 -6.40 -31.77 4.46
C GLU A 166 -5.77 -30.94 5.57
N SER A 167 -4.55 -30.45 5.35
CA SER A 167 -3.79 -29.74 6.38
C SER A 167 -3.07 -28.50 5.89
N ILE A 168 -2.93 -27.53 6.78
CA ILE A 168 -2.12 -26.32 6.63
C ILE A 168 -1.02 -26.37 7.69
N VAL A 169 0.25 -26.32 7.27
CA VAL A 169 1.41 -26.33 8.16
C VAL A 169 2.12 -24.97 8.05
N VAL A 170 2.20 -24.24 9.17
CA VAL A 170 2.91 -22.96 9.25
C VAL A 170 4.31 -23.20 9.79
N THR A 171 5.33 -23.08 8.92
CA THR A 171 6.71 -23.39 9.29
C THR A 171 7.74 -22.67 8.43
N ASP A 172 8.92 -22.40 8.99
CA ASP A 172 10.09 -21.90 8.26
C ASP A 172 11.02 -23.04 7.78
N ARG A 173 10.62 -24.29 7.99
CA ARG A 173 11.39 -25.46 7.53
C ARG A 173 11.00 -25.87 6.12
N ARG A 174 11.92 -26.56 5.46
CA ARG A 174 11.61 -27.27 4.20
C ARG A 174 10.83 -28.52 4.56
N GLU A 175 9.58 -28.55 4.14
CA GLU A 175 8.73 -29.74 4.25
C GLU A 175 8.67 -30.44 2.88
N PRO A 176 8.74 -31.78 2.85
CA PRO A 176 8.51 -32.52 1.63
C PRO A 176 7.03 -32.33 1.19
N PRO A 177 6.78 -32.17 -0.13
CA PRO A 177 5.42 -32.08 -0.63
C PRO A 177 4.60 -33.31 -0.23
N ALA A 178 3.43 -33.09 0.37
CA ALA A 178 2.50 -34.15 0.72
C ALA A 178 1.11 -33.84 0.12
N PRO A 179 0.41 -34.86 -0.44
CA PRO A 179 -0.94 -34.68 -0.97
C PRO A 179 -1.88 -34.13 0.12
N GLY A 180 -2.74 -33.20 -0.25
CA GLY A 180 -3.68 -32.55 0.67
C GLY A 180 -3.01 -31.68 1.76
N THR A 181 -1.75 -31.30 1.60
CA THR A 181 -1.03 -30.46 2.57
C THR A 181 -0.50 -29.20 1.91
N VAL A 182 -0.80 -28.05 2.50
CA VAL A 182 -0.20 -26.74 2.19
C VAL A 182 0.75 -26.36 3.29
N THR A 183 1.96 -25.94 2.92
CA THR A 183 2.90 -25.28 3.81
C THR A 183 2.82 -23.77 3.60
N LEU A 184 2.53 -23.02 4.66
CA LEU A 184 2.62 -21.56 4.71
C LEU A 184 3.94 -21.17 5.36
N HIS A 185 4.82 -20.58 4.58
CA HIS A 185 6.11 -20.08 5.05
C HIS A 185 6.01 -18.65 5.52
N PRO A 186 6.10 -18.39 6.86
CA PRO A 186 6.08 -17.04 7.41
C PRO A 186 7.42 -16.33 7.20
N PRO A 187 7.49 -14.98 7.21
CA PRO A 187 8.72 -14.19 7.07
C PRO A 187 9.54 -14.18 8.36
N SER A 188 9.90 -15.37 8.86
CA SER A 188 10.55 -15.57 10.17
C SER A 188 12.05 -15.48 10.15
N LEU A 189 12.69 -15.60 8.97
CA LEU A 189 14.13 -15.68 8.84
C LEU A 189 14.74 -14.39 8.29
N VAL A 190 15.90 -14.02 8.81
CA VAL A 190 16.71 -12.89 8.32
C VAL A 190 18.09 -13.40 7.97
N ALA A 191 18.54 -13.12 6.74
CA ALA A 191 19.89 -13.43 6.30
C ALA A 191 20.80 -12.22 6.51
N GLY A 192 21.76 -12.33 7.42
CA GLY A 192 22.83 -11.36 7.52
C GLY A 192 23.96 -11.72 6.56
N VAL A 193 24.37 -10.77 5.71
CA VAL A 193 25.35 -11.01 4.66
C VAL A 193 26.48 -9.98 4.70
N GLY A 194 27.72 -10.46 4.83
CA GLY A 194 28.93 -9.70 4.55
C GLY A 194 29.48 -10.09 3.19
N ALA A 195 29.80 -9.12 2.33
CA ALA A 195 30.33 -9.38 0.99
C ALA A 195 31.50 -8.46 0.65
N SER A 196 32.50 -8.98 -0.05
CA SER A 196 33.55 -8.20 -0.67
C SER A 196 32.96 -7.27 -1.76
N THR A 197 33.63 -6.18 -2.06
CA THR A 197 33.21 -5.29 -3.15
C THR A 197 33.30 -6.04 -4.48
N GLY A 198 32.23 -6.02 -5.28
CA GLY A 198 32.14 -6.73 -6.54
C GLY A 198 31.93 -8.24 -6.40
N ALA A 199 31.49 -8.74 -5.25
CA ALA A 199 31.20 -10.16 -5.06
C ALA A 199 30.18 -10.65 -6.11
N PRO A 200 30.48 -11.75 -6.84
CA PRO A 200 29.54 -12.30 -7.82
C PRO A 200 28.22 -12.71 -7.18
N ALA A 201 27.10 -12.31 -7.78
CA ALA A 201 25.76 -12.61 -7.28
C ALA A 201 25.53 -14.10 -7.06
N GLN A 202 26.01 -14.94 -7.99
CA GLN A 202 25.89 -16.38 -7.88
C GLN A 202 26.62 -16.93 -6.64
N ALA A 203 27.84 -16.46 -6.37
CA ALA A 203 28.61 -16.94 -5.22
C ALA A 203 27.96 -16.58 -3.86
N VAL A 204 27.27 -15.42 -3.79
CA VAL A 204 26.49 -15.00 -2.61
C VAL A 204 25.22 -15.86 -2.49
N SER A 205 24.53 -16.08 -3.61
CA SER A 205 23.31 -16.90 -3.64
C SER A 205 23.59 -18.35 -3.27
N ASP A 206 24.65 -18.96 -3.83
CA ASP A 206 25.03 -20.34 -3.54
C ASP A 206 25.38 -20.55 -2.06
N LEU A 207 26.08 -19.59 -1.45
CA LEU A 207 26.39 -19.64 -0.03
C LEU A 207 25.12 -19.56 0.83
N LEU A 208 24.18 -18.68 0.48
CA LEU A 208 22.90 -18.54 1.18
C LEU A 208 22.05 -19.81 1.05
N GLU A 209 21.98 -20.40 -0.15
CA GLU A 209 21.25 -21.66 -0.36
C GLU A 209 21.88 -22.83 0.39
N ALA A 210 23.20 -22.90 0.43
CA ALA A 210 23.90 -23.92 1.20
C ALA A 210 23.64 -23.78 2.71
N ALA A 211 23.64 -22.55 3.22
CA ALA A 211 23.36 -22.26 4.62
C ALA A 211 21.92 -22.64 5.01
N LEU A 212 20.94 -22.28 4.19
CA LEU A 212 19.53 -22.64 4.39
C LEU A 212 19.35 -24.16 4.30
N GLY A 213 19.88 -24.78 3.24
CA GLY A 213 19.75 -26.21 2.99
C GLY A 213 20.36 -27.08 4.08
N GLY A 214 21.57 -26.73 4.56
CA GLY A 214 22.23 -27.43 5.65
C GLY A 214 21.46 -27.40 6.98
N ALA A 215 20.64 -26.36 7.20
CA ALA A 215 19.80 -26.21 8.38
C ALA A 215 18.34 -26.68 8.16
N GLY A 216 17.99 -27.19 6.98
CA GLY A 216 16.62 -27.59 6.64
C GLY A 216 15.63 -26.42 6.60
N LEU A 217 16.09 -25.20 6.32
CA LEU A 217 15.27 -23.98 6.31
C LEU A 217 14.76 -23.65 4.91
N ALA A 218 13.57 -23.11 4.83
CA ALA A 218 12.94 -22.71 3.57
C ALA A 218 13.36 -21.27 3.18
N ARG A 219 13.83 -21.09 1.94
CA ARG A 219 14.10 -19.74 1.38
C ARG A 219 12.86 -18.86 1.40
N ALA A 220 11.69 -19.46 1.22
CA ALA A 220 10.39 -18.78 1.26
C ALA A 220 10.10 -18.05 2.59
N SER A 221 10.79 -18.43 3.68
CA SER A 221 10.68 -17.77 4.98
C SER A 221 11.67 -16.63 5.20
N LEU A 222 12.52 -16.31 4.21
CA LEU A 222 13.40 -15.14 4.31
C LEU A 222 12.60 -13.85 4.14
N ALA A 223 12.58 -13.03 5.19
CA ALA A 223 11.93 -11.72 5.17
C ALA A 223 12.79 -10.66 4.48
N GLU A 224 14.09 -10.64 4.80
CA GLU A 224 15.02 -9.61 4.35
C GLU A 224 16.47 -10.10 4.40
N VAL A 225 17.34 -9.34 3.74
CA VAL A 225 18.80 -9.44 3.85
C VAL A 225 19.32 -8.25 4.62
N ALA A 226 20.11 -8.47 5.66
CA ALA A 226 20.72 -7.45 6.49
C ALA A 226 22.23 -7.39 6.25
N THR A 227 22.80 -6.19 6.21
CA THR A 227 24.22 -5.98 5.93
C THR A 227 24.72 -4.65 6.52
N LEU A 228 25.99 -4.33 6.27
CA LEU A 228 26.55 -3.02 6.56
C LEU A 228 25.93 -1.96 5.62
N ASP A 229 25.57 -0.78 6.12
CA ASP A 229 24.87 0.28 5.40
C ASP A 229 25.46 0.62 4.02
N ARG A 230 26.80 0.81 3.95
CA ARG A 230 27.52 1.07 2.70
C ARG A 230 27.46 -0.06 1.67
N LYS A 231 26.98 -1.24 2.04
CA LYS A 231 26.86 -2.43 1.19
C LYS A 231 25.44 -2.66 0.63
N THR A 232 24.48 -1.83 0.99
CA THR A 232 23.09 -1.93 0.47
C THR A 232 22.99 -1.66 -1.04
N THR A 233 24.01 -1.05 -1.64
CA THR A 233 24.10 -0.81 -3.08
C THR A 233 24.87 -1.90 -3.83
N GLU A 234 25.45 -2.90 -3.14
CA GLU A 234 26.25 -3.96 -3.74
C GLU A 234 25.41 -4.82 -4.68
N PRO A 235 25.78 -4.93 -5.99
CA PRO A 235 24.97 -5.66 -6.97
C PRO A 235 24.72 -7.12 -6.61
N GLY A 236 25.71 -7.80 -6.01
CA GLY A 236 25.59 -9.19 -5.58
C GLY A 236 24.53 -9.42 -4.49
N LEU A 237 24.33 -8.44 -3.60
CA LEU A 237 23.27 -8.49 -2.58
C LEU A 237 21.88 -8.15 -3.16
N ARG A 238 21.81 -7.16 -4.03
CA ARG A 238 20.56 -6.77 -4.70
C ARG A 238 19.99 -7.89 -5.58
N ALA A 239 20.88 -8.66 -6.19
CA ALA A 239 20.49 -9.80 -7.03
C ALA A 239 19.79 -10.94 -6.25
N LEU A 240 19.86 -10.97 -4.91
CA LEU A 240 19.11 -11.93 -4.10
C LEU A 240 17.58 -11.74 -4.18
N GLY A 241 17.11 -10.55 -4.63
CA GLY A 241 15.68 -10.25 -4.83
C GLY A 241 14.88 -10.06 -3.55
N LEU A 242 15.56 -9.87 -2.41
CA LEU A 242 14.95 -9.63 -1.10
C LEU A 242 15.13 -8.16 -0.68
N PRO A 243 14.27 -7.62 0.21
CA PRO A 243 14.51 -6.34 0.86
C PRO A 243 15.90 -6.29 1.49
N LEU A 244 16.60 -5.15 1.34
CA LEU A 244 17.94 -4.95 1.90
C LEU A 244 17.90 -3.92 3.02
N ARG A 245 18.39 -4.30 4.20
CA ARG A 245 18.50 -3.43 5.37
C ARG A 245 19.96 -3.21 5.76
N GLY A 246 20.35 -1.93 5.86
CA GLY A 246 21.70 -1.52 6.26
C GLY A 246 21.79 -1.13 7.72
N PHE A 247 22.92 -1.42 8.36
CA PHE A 247 23.25 -0.98 9.72
C PHE A 247 24.64 -0.34 9.75
N SER A 248 24.82 0.66 10.59
CA SER A 248 26.15 1.26 10.79
C SER A 248 27.12 0.28 11.48
N ALA A 249 28.43 0.47 11.27
CA ALA A 249 29.44 -0.35 11.92
C ALA A 249 29.34 -0.30 13.46
N ASP A 250 28.96 0.85 14.01
CA ASP A 250 28.80 1.01 15.46
C ASP A 250 27.62 0.21 16.01
N MET A 251 26.50 0.18 15.31
CA MET A 251 25.36 -0.67 15.67
C MET A 251 25.74 -2.15 15.64
N LEU A 252 26.44 -2.58 14.58
CA LEU A 252 26.88 -3.97 14.45
C LEU A 252 27.90 -4.36 15.52
N ARG A 253 28.79 -3.44 15.92
CA ARG A 253 29.80 -3.67 16.96
C ARG A 253 29.18 -3.94 18.33
N ALA A 254 28.04 -3.34 18.61
CA ALA A 254 27.34 -3.47 19.88
C ALA A 254 26.66 -4.83 20.07
N VAL A 255 26.54 -5.65 19.01
CA VAL A 255 25.87 -6.95 19.06
C VAL A 255 26.83 -8.05 19.48
N PRO A 256 26.57 -8.78 20.56
CA PRO A 256 27.32 -9.99 20.90
C PRO A 256 27.15 -11.06 19.82
N VAL A 257 28.26 -11.60 19.32
CA VAL A 257 28.27 -12.62 18.26
C VAL A 257 29.14 -13.80 18.65
N PRO A 258 28.77 -15.04 18.28
CA PRO A 258 29.52 -16.24 18.65
C PRO A 258 30.83 -16.38 17.88
N THR A 259 30.97 -15.81 16.67
CA THR A 259 32.17 -15.97 15.83
C THR A 259 32.78 -14.61 15.43
N PRO A 260 33.36 -13.84 16.40
CA PRO A 260 33.99 -12.56 16.09
C PRO A 260 35.27 -12.77 15.24
N SER A 261 35.61 -11.79 14.40
CA SER A 261 36.77 -11.80 13.51
C SER A 261 37.56 -10.51 13.65
N ALA A 262 38.82 -10.59 14.07
CA ALA A 262 39.73 -9.45 14.13
C ALA A 262 39.96 -8.83 12.74
N VAL A 263 40.11 -9.65 11.71
CA VAL A 263 40.29 -9.20 10.31
C VAL A 263 39.10 -8.33 9.83
N VAL A 264 37.87 -8.73 10.19
CA VAL A 264 36.67 -7.96 9.84
C VAL A 264 36.61 -6.70 10.69
N ALA A 265 36.98 -6.76 11.97
CA ALA A 265 37.01 -5.59 12.86
C ALA A 265 37.97 -4.50 12.32
N ASP A 266 39.16 -4.90 11.88
CA ASP A 266 40.16 -3.98 11.31
C ASP A 266 39.69 -3.40 9.95
N ALA A 267 39.03 -4.20 9.12
CA ALA A 267 38.60 -3.78 7.77
C ALA A 267 37.35 -2.89 7.76
N VAL A 268 36.37 -3.12 8.66
CA VAL A 268 35.05 -2.48 8.59
C VAL A 268 34.56 -1.93 9.93
N GLY A 269 35.33 -2.05 11.00
CA GLY A 269 35.03 -1.45 12.30
C GLY A 269 34.04 -2.26 13.16
N THR A 270 33.73 -3.50 12.80
CA THR A 270 32.86 -4.41 13.57
C THR A 270 33.41 -5.84 13.51
N PRO A 271 33.34 -6.63 14.59
CA PRO A 271 33.87 -7.99 14.62
C PRO A 271 33.06 -8.99 13.77
N SER A 272 31.83 -8.66 13.40
CA SER A 272 30.99 -9.50 12.52
C SER A 272 29.97 -8.63 11.80
N VAL A 273 29.85 -8.78 10.48
CA VAL A 273 28.76 -8.18 9.70
C VAL A 273 27.59 -9.17 9.65
N ALA A 274 27.84 -10.41 9.22
CA ALA A 274 26.77 -11.38 8.96
C ALA A 274 25.92 -11.68 10.21
N GLU A 275 26.54 -12.13 11.29
CA GLU A 275 25.80 -12.49 12.52
C GLU A 275 25.15 -11.29 13.18
N ALA A 276 25.89 -10.19 13.31
CA ALA A 276 25.38 -8.98 13.95
C ALA A 276 24.21 -8.38 13.19
N ALA A 277 24.30 -8.29 11.84
CA ALA A 277 23.23 -7.77 11.02
C ALA A 277 21.99 -8.68 11.04
N ALA A 278 22.18 -10.02 10.98
CA ALA A 278 21.08 -10.97 11.09
C ALA A 278 20.30 -10.81 12.41
N LEU A 279 21.03 -10.76 13.54
CA LEU A 279 20.43 -10.62 14.87
C LEU A 279 19.73 -9.26 15.04
N LEU A 280 20.36 -8.16 14.63
CA LEU A 280 19.74 -6.82 14.72
C LEU A 280 18.45 -6.71 13.89
N ALA A 281 18.47 -7.23 12.66
CA ALA A 281 17.30 -7.16 11.79
C ALA A 281 16.19 -8.13 12.20
N ALA A 282 16.55 -9.27 12.80
CA ALA A 282 15.57 -10.20 13.35
C ALA A 282 14.88 -9.67 14.62
N GLY A 283 15.50 -8.70 15.31
CA GLY A 283 14.93 -8.01 16.46
C GLY A 283 15.27 -8.63 17.81
N PRO A 284 14.64 -8.16 18.89
CA PRO A 284 14.89 -8.65 20.23
C PRO A 284 14.57 -10.14 20.37
N ASP A 285 15.32 -10.83 21.21
CA ASP A 285 15.21 -12.26 21.49
C ASP A 285 15.37 -13.18 20.27
N ALA A 286 15.98 -12.67 19.18
CA ALA A 286 16.23 -13.45 17.97
C ALA A 286 17.21 -14.59 18.23
N GLU A 287 16.92 -15.74 17.61
CA GLU A 287 17.78 -16.93 17.65
C GLU A 287 18.72 -16.96 16.43
N LEU A 288 20.02 -17.09 16.64
CA LEU A 288 20.96 -17.35 15.54
C LEU A 288 20.88 -18.83 15.16
N VAL A 289 20.07 -19.15 14.13
CA VAL A 289 19.83 -20.56 13.72
C VAL A 289 20.90 -21.11 12.80
N VAL A 290 21.60 -20.25 12.06
CA VAL A 290 22.79 -20.61 11.28
C VAL A 290 23.91 -19.65 11.64
N PRO A 291 24.94 -20.10 12.38
CA PRO A 291 26.16 -19.33 12.60
C PRO A 291 26.86 -19.00 11.28
N LYS A 292 27.76 -18.02 11.33
CA LYS A 292 28.49 -17.54 10.16
C LYS A 292 29.11 -18.67 9.35
N GLN A 293 28.70 -18.77 8.09
CA GLN A 293 29.32 -19.54 7.03
C GLN A 293 30.02 -18.61 6.04
N ALA A 294 31.08 -19.07 5.40
CA ALA A 294 31.90 -18.25 4.51
C ALA A 294 32.33 -19.00 3.27
N ASN A 295 32.45 -18.27 2.18
CA ASN A 295 33.24 -18.66 1.00
C ASN A 295 34.33 -17.60 0.75
N ALA A 296 34.98 -17.63 -0.39
CA ALA A 296 36.08 -16.71 -0.73
C ALA A 296 35.68 -15.23 -0.77
N VAL A 297 34.39 -14.91 -1.00
CA VAL A 297 33.92 -13.54 -1.32
C VAL A 297 32.78 -13.06 -0.42
N ALA A 298 32.15 -13.93 0.35
CA ALA A 298 31.02 -13.60 1.19
C ALA A 298 30.94 -14.40 2.49
N THR A 299 30.23 -13.85 3.46
CA THR A 299 29.81 -14.52 4.70
C THR A 299 28.30 -14.42 4.84
N VAL A 300 27.66 -15.49 5.31
CA VAL A 300 26.21 -15.55 5.57
C VAL A 300 25.98 -16.10 6.98
N ALA A 301 25.02 -15.53 7.69
CA ALA A 301 24.45 -16.07 8.91
C ALA A 301 22.93 -15.91 8.85
N ILE A 302 22.16 -16.78 9.52
CA ILE A 302 20.70 -16.71 9.52
C ILE A 302 20.22 -16.61 10.95
N ALA A 303 19.44 -15.56 11.23
CA ALA A 303 18.73 -15.42 12.48
C ALA A 303 17.23 -15.66 12.27
N ARG A 304 16.58 -16.18 13.30
CA ARG A 304 15.12 -16.37 13.35
C ARG A 304 14.51 -15.33 14.30
N ARG A 305 13.45 -14.69 13.90
CA ARG A 305 12.64 -13.82 14.74
C ARG A 305 11.97 -14.63 15.84
N ALA A 306 12.04 -14.14 17.07
CA ALA A 306 11.39 -14.80 18.21
C ALA A 306 9.86 -14.71 18.11
N ARG A 307 9.37 -13.67 17.49
CA ARG A 307 7.95 -13.38 17.26
C ARG A 307 7.74 -12.67 15.94
N PRO A 308 6.51 -12.67 15.39
CA PRO A 308 6.18 -11.86 14.22
C PRO A 308 6.51 -10.38 14.46
N VAL A 309 7.03 -9.72 13.43
CA VAL A 309 7.15 -8.25 13.40
C VAL A 309 6.02 -7.75 12.54
N GLY A 310 5.12 -7.00 13.14
CA GLY A 310 4.00 -6.41 12.42
C GLY A 310 4.31 -5.00 11.94
N HIS A 311 3.55 -4.57 10.94
CA HIS A 311 3.64 -3.24 10.37
C HIS A 311 2.31 -2.51 10.50
N LEU A 312 2.39 -1.24 10.83
CA LEU A 312 1.25 -0.33 10.79
C LEU A 312 1.42 0.62 9.60
N ARG A 313 0.59 0.47 8.58
CA ARG A 313 0.49 1.45 7.49
C ARG A 313 -0.69 2.37 7.71
N ILE A 314 -0.42 3.67 7.81
CA ILE A 314 -1.46 4.70 7.93
C ILE A 314 -1.75 5.18 6.52
N VAL A 315 -2.92 4.81 5.99
CA VAL A 315 -3.21 4.86 4.56
C VAL A 315 -4.19 5.95 4.21
N GLY A 316 -3.76 6.88 3.35
CA GLY A 316 -4.62 7.89 2.74
C GLY A 316 -5.36 7.35 1.52
N LEU A 317 -6.68 7.20 1.64
CA LEU A 317 -7.52 6.67 0.56
C LEU A 317 -7.85 7.71 -0.54
N GLY A 318 -7.35 8.94 -0.41
CA GLY A 318 -7.76 10.03 -1.29
C GLY A 318 -9.14 10.61 -0.94
N PRO A 319 -9.67 11.53 -1.76
CA PRO A 319 -10.83 12.35 -1.41
C PRO A 319 -12.17 11.62 -1.56
N GLY A 320 -12.23 10.54 -2.34
CA GLY A 320 -13.49 9.80 -2.49
C GLY A 320 -13.51 8.80 -3.65
N THR A 321 -13.16 9.23 -4.87
CA THR A 321 -13.15 8.31 -6.02
C THR A 321 -11.95 7.35 -5.99
N PRO A 322 -12.12 6.07 -6.34
CA PRO A 322 -11.01 5.13 -6.53
C PRO A 322 -9.94 5.62 -7.52
N ALA A 323 -10.33 6.39 -8.53
CA ALA A 323 -9.40 6.94 -9.53
C ALA A 323 -8.33 7.90 -8.95
N LEU A 324 -8.56 8.48 -7.77
CA LEU A 324 -7.60 9.33 -7.05
C LEU A 324 -6.96 8.64 -5.85
N ARG A 325 -7.20 7.35 -5.69
CA ARG A 325 -6.48 6.51 -4.74
C ARG A 325 -5.10 6.19 -5.32
N THR A 326 -4.05 6.30 -4.53
CA THR A 326 -2.71 5.96 -5.01
C THR A 326 -2.53 4.44 -5.12
N PRO A 327 -1.74 3.93 -6.08
CA PRO A 327 -1.41 2.49 -6.16
C PRO A 327 -0.78 1.96 -4.87
N ALA A 328 0.00 2.80 -4.16
CA ALA A 328 0.58 2.45 -2.87
C ALA A 328 -0.49 2.24 -1.80
N ALA A 329 -1.52 3.09 -1.75
CA ALA A 329 -2.65 2.94 -0.83
C ALA A 329 -3.44 1.64 -1.11
N GLU A 330 -3.72 1.34 -2.37
CA GLU A 330 -4.38 0.07 -2.74
C GLU A 330 -3.55 -1.14 -2.33
N THR A 331 -2.24 -1.11 -2.60
CA THR A 331 -1.32 -2.18 -2.21
C THR A 331 -1.30 -2.36 -0.70
N ALA A 332 -1.21 -1.27 0.07
CA ALA A 332 -1.20 -1.30 1.53
C ALA A 332 -2.47 -1.93 2.11
N VAL A 333 -3.65 -1.58 1.57
CA VAL A 333 -4.92 -2.19 2.02
C VAL A 333 -4.99 -3.66 1.64
N ARG A 334 -4.68 -4.02 0.39
CA ARG A 334 -4.77 -5.43 -0.07
C ARG A 334 -3.84 -6.39 0.66
N HIS A 335 -2.67 -5.92 1.09
CA HIS A 335 -1.68 -6.73 1.82
C HIS A 335 -1.86 -6.69 3.33
N ALA A 336 -2.81 -5.93 3.84
CA ALA A 336 -3.10 -5.94 5.27
C ALA A 336 -3.80 -7.24 5.69
N GLN A 337 -3.59 -7.66 6.93
CA GLN A 337 -4.38 -8.70 7.60
C GLN A 337 -5.53 -8.06 8.36
N VAL A 338 -5.32 -6.83 8.87
CA VAL A 338 -6.32 -6.06 9.59
C VAL A 338 -6.50 -4.71 8.93
N VAL A 339 -7.73 -4.35 8.60
CA VAL A 339 -8.09 -3.02 8.07
C VAL A 339 -8.94 -2.31 9.12
N ILE A 340 -8.40 -1.21 9.64
CA ILE A 340 -9.03 -0.42 10.72
C ILE A 340 -9.33 0.98 10.22
N GLY A 341 -10.51 1.52 10.49
CA GLY A 341 -10.84 2.88 10.12
C GLY A 341 -12.17 3.37 10.66
N TYR A 342 -12.44 4.67 10.47
CA TYR A 342 -13.78 5.21 10.61
C TYR A 342 -14.70 4.54 9.58
N ALA A 343 -15.89 4.08 10.01
CA ALA A 343 -16.76 3.24 9.19
C ALA A 343 -16.92 3.70 7.73
N PRO A 344 -17.22 4.97 7.42
CA PRO A 344 -17.33 5.45 6.03
C PRO A 344 -16.01 5.35 5.24
N TYR A 345 -14.85 5.39 5.89
CA TYR A 345 -13.56 5.26 5.19
C TYR A 345 -13.25 3.80 4.85
N VAL A 346 -13.61 2.89 5.76
CA VAL A 346 -13.54 1.45 5.48
C VAL A 346 -14.47 1.08 4.33
N ASP A 347 -15.69 1.62 4.33
CA ASP A 347 -16.66 1.39 3.25
C ASP A 347 -16.18 1.97 1.91
N ALA A 348 -15.44 3.09 1.91
CA ALA A 348 -14.84 3.68 0.71
C ALA A 348 -13.73 2.82 0.08
N CYS A 349 -13.21 1.81 0.77
CA CYS A 349 -12.26 0.85 0.22
C CYS A 349 -12.78 -0.59 0.19
N ALA A 350 -14.10 -0.78 0.22
CA ALA A 350 -14.73 -2.10 0.20
C ALA A 350 -14.34 -2.96 -1.02
N ASP A 351 -14.04 -2.31 -2.16
CA ASP A 351 -13.53 -2.94 -3.37
C ASP A 351 -12.13 -3.56 -3.23
N LEU A 352 -11.39 -3.21 -2.17
CA LEU A 352 -10.05 -3.74 -1.86
C LEU A 352 -10.11 -4.85 -0.81
N LEU A 353 -11.25 -5.04 -0.14
CA LEU A 353 -11.37 -6.00 0.94
C LEU A 353 -11.56 -7.42 0.41
N HIS A 354 -10.89 -8.37 1.04
CA HIS A 354 -10.92 -9.80 0.73
C HIS A 354 -11.26 -10.61 1.98
N PRO A 355 -11.66 -11.89 1.86
CA PRO A 355 -12.03 -12.74 2.99
C PRO A 355 -10.96 -12.90 4.08
N HIS A 356 -9.69 -12.71 3.76
CA HIS A 356 -8.60 -12.77 4.73
C HIS A 356 -8.49 -11.53 5.62
N HIS A 357 -9.15 -10.42 5.26
CA HIS A 357 -9.10 -9.21 6.09
C HIS A 357 -9.98 -9.34 7.32
N GLU A 358 -9.41 -9.03 8.46
CA GLU A 358 -10.18 -8.63 9.63
C GLU A 358 -10.51 -7.14 9.53
N VAL A 359 -11.78 -6.80 9.54
CA VAL A 359 -12.24 -5.44 9.26
C VAL A 359 -12.84 -4.82 10.52
N VAL A 360 -12.18 -3.79 11.03
CA VAL A 360 -12.58 -3.05 12.22
C VAL A 360 -13.12 -1.67 11.84
N ARG A 361 -14.43 -1.50 12.06
CA ARG A 361 -15.13 -0.23 11.85
C ARG A 361 -15.35 0.47 13.18
N SER A 362 -14.93 1.72 13.30
CA SER A 362 -15.12 2.53 14.50
C SER A 362 -15.89 3.83 14.23
N PRO A 363 -16.61 4.38 15.22
CA PRO A 363 -17.30 5.65 15.07
C PRO A 363 -16.33 6.84 15.04
N ILE A 364 -16.84 8.01 14.66
CA ILE A 364 -16.13 9.28 14.79
C ILE A 364 -15.92 9.65 16.28
N GLY A 365 -14.81 10.31 16.59
CA GLY A 365 -14.46 10.72 17.95
C GLY A 365 -13.65 9.70 18.75
N GLU A 366 -13.33 8.55 18.14
CA GLU A 366 -12.53 7.47 18.76
C GLU A 366 -11.13 7.36 18.12
N GLU A 367 -10.55 8.48 17.68
CA GLU A 367 -9.28 8.49 16.95
C GLU A 367 -8.13 7.87 17.76
N VAL A 368 -8.04 8.19 19.06
CA VAL A 368 -7.02 7.63 19.97
C VAL A 368 -7.22 6.14 20.20
N VAL A 369 -8.47 5.70 20.38
CA VAL A 369 -8.81 4.27 20.59
C VAL A 369 -8.43 3.48 19.34
N ARG A 370 -8.81 3.98 18.18
CA ARG A 370 -8.51 3.40 16.88
C ARG A 370 -7.02 3.28 16.61
N ALA A 371 -6.24 4.34 16.91
CA ALA A 371 -4.79 4.32 16.76
C ALA A 371 -4.13 3.30 17.70
N LYS A 372 -4.55 3.24 18.96
CA LYS A 372 -4.07 2.23 19.93
C LYS A 372 -4.41 0.81 19.50
N GLN A 373 -5.61 0.58 18.99
CA GLN A 373 -6.01 -0.73 18.48
C GLN A 373 -5.13 -1.13 17.28
N ALA A 374 -4.91 -0.23 16.32
CA ALA A 374 -4.04 -0.49 15.18
C ALA A 374 -2.60 -0.81 15.59
N LEU A 375 -2.06 -0.09 16.57
CA LEU A 375 -0.74 -0.35 17.14
C LEU A 375 -0.68 -1.69 17.88
N ALA A 376 -1.73 -2.05 18.64
CA ALA A 376 -1.80 -3.32 19.36
C ALA A 376 -1.84 -4.53 18.40
N GLU A 377 -2.62 -4.42 17.31
CA GLU A 377 -2.66 -5.46 16.27
C GLU A 377 -1.29 -5.63 15.59
N ALA A 378 -0.63 -4.52 15.26
CA ALA A 378 0.71 -4.56 14.70
C ALA A 378 1.74 -5.11 15.70
N ALA A 379 1.65 -4.76 16.99
CA ALA A 379 2.50 -5.34 18.04
C ALA A 379 2.30 -6.86 18.18
N GLY A 380 1.11 -7.36 17.85
CA GLY A 380 0.80 -8.78 17.71
C GLY A 380 1.41 -9.45 16.47
N GLY A 381 2.17 -8.71 15.67
CA GLY A 381 2.86 -9.23 14.48
C GLY A 381 2.01 -9.23 13.20
N ARG A 382 0.93 -8.46 13.16
CA ARG A 382 0.01 -8.40 12.02
C ARG A 382 0.35 -7.24 11.08
N GLU A 383 0.07 -7.43 9.80
CA GLU A 383 0.07 -6.34 8.79
C GLU A 383 -1.23 -5.55 8.93
N VAL A 384 -1.13 -4.29 9.35
CA VAL A 384 -2.29 -3.44 9.67
C VAL A 384 -2.36 -2.24 8.74
N ALA A 385 -3.53 -2.01 8.13
CA ALA A 385 -3.86 -0.78 7.42
C ALA A 385 -4.83 0.07 8.25
N LEU A 386 -4.35 1.21 8.75
CA LEU A 386 -5.18 2.22 9.38
C LEU A 386 -5.62 3.22 8.31
N VAL A 387 -6.86 3.07 7.82
CA VAL A 387 -7.34 3.85 6.67
C VAL A 387 -7.99 5.17 7.07
N CYS A 388 -7.73 6.22 6.30
CA CYS A 388 -8.36 7.53 6.44
C CYS A 388 -8.64 8.17 5.08
N SER A 389 -9.59 9.10 5.02
CA SER A 389 -9.86 9.89 3.81
C SER A 389 -8.78 10.93 3.58
N GLY A 390 -8.56 11.32 2.34
CA GLY A 390 -7.56 12.31 1.97
C GLY A 390 -6.14 11.80 2.14
N ASP A 391 -5.32 12.61 2.78
CA ASP A 391 -3.92 12.31 3.15
C ASP A 391 -3.81 12.09 4.66
N PRO A 392 -3.09 11.07 5.14
CA PRO A 392 -3.02 10.75 6.56
C PRO A 392 -2.27 11.79 7.40
N GLY A 393 -1.42 12.60 6.78
CA GLY A 393 -0.67 13.69 7.42
C GLY A 393 -1.43 15.01 7.49
N VAL A 394 -2.59 15.13 6.82
CA VAL A 394 -3.35 16.39 6.76
C VAL A 394 -4.63 16.29 7.59
N TYR A 395 -4.58 16.70 8.85
CA TYR A 395 -5.70 16.65 9.82
C TYR A 395 -6.32 15.27 9.99
N ALA A 396 -5.50 14.23 9.90
CA ALA A 396 -5.93 12.84 9.92
C ALA A 396 -5.10 11.99 10.90
N MET A 397 -4.99 10.67 10.68
CA MET A 397 -4.56 9.70 11.69
C MET A 397 -3.03 9.62 11.91
N ALA A 398 -2.19 10.18 11.00
CA ALA A 398 -0.74 9.96 11.08
C ALA A 398 -0.11 10.57 12.34
N SER A 399 -0.47 11.82 12.71
CA SER A 399 0.09 12.46 13.91
C SER A 399 -0.25 11.65 15.18
N ILE A 400 -1.50 11.24 15.34
CA ILE A 400 -1.97 10.49 16.52
C ILE A 400 -1.25 9.14 16.62
N ALA A 401 -1.13 8.40 15.52
CA ALA A 401 -0.48 7.11 15.53
C ALA A 401 1.02 7.21 15.82
N LEU A 402 1.69 8.23 15.27
CA LEU A 402 3.11 8.49 15.52
C LEU A 402 3.37 8.99 16.95
N GLU A 403 2.50 9.85 17.50
CA GLU A 403 2.58 10.27 18.91
C GLU A 403 2.40 9.11 19.90
N LEU A 404 1.68 8.06 19.49
CA LEU A 404 1.46 6.87 20.28
C LEU A 404 2.44 5.73 19.95
N ALA A 405 3.50 5.96 19.19
CA ALA A 405 4.45 4.93 18.78
C ALA A 405 5.07 4.16 19.97
N ASP A 406 5.33 4.85 21.09
CA ASP A 406 5.84 4.22 22.31
C ASP A 406 4.87 3.21 22.96
N TYR A 407 3.59 3.23 22.56
CA TYR A 407 2.60 2.25 23.01
C TYR A 407 2.87 0.84 22.45
N ALA A 408 3.56 0.76 21.31
CA ALA A 408 3.89 -0.48 20.61
C ALA A 408 5.37 -0.48 20.15
N PRO A 409 6.32 -0.60 21.07
CA PRO A 409 7.74 -0.58 20.73
C PRO A 409 8.11 -1.69 19.73
N GLY A 410 8.87 -1.33 18.70
CA GLY A 410 9.34 -2.25 17.65
C GLY A 410 8.37 -2.45 16.49
N VAL A 411 7.17 -1.87 16.52
CA VAL A 411 6.29 -1.80 15.36
C VAL A 411 6.85 -0.81 14.35
N GLU A 412 6.97 -1.24 13.10
CA GLU A 412 7.31 -0.34 12.00
C GLU A 412 6.05 0.43 11.57
N ILE A 413 6.14 1.77 11.59
CA ILE A 413 5.01 2.65 11.24
C ILE A 413 5.36 3.36 9.93
N GLU A 414 4.55 3.15 8.91
CA GLU A 414 4.67 3.77 7.59
C GLU A 414 3.45 4.66 7.31
N THR A 415 3.70 5.85 6.73
CA THR A 415 2.63 6.73 6.25
C THR A 415 2.54 6.63 4.74
N VAL A 416 1.39 6.18 4.23
CA VAL A 416 1.11 6.05 2.80
C VAL A 416 0.29 7.24 2.35
N PRO A 417 0.84 8.15 1.52
CA PRO A 417 0.19 9.41 1.16
C PRO A 417 -1.06 9.21 0.30
N GLY A 418 -1.97 10.18 0.38
CA GLY A 418 -3.17 10.25 -0.44
C GLY A 418 -3.44 11.67 -0.95
N VAL A 419 -4.33 11.83 -1.91
CA VAL A 419 -4.74 13.14 -2.40
C VAL A 419 -5.64 13.81 -1.37
N THR A 420 -5.17 14.91 -0.77
CA THR A 420 -5.91 15.63 0.26
C THR A 420 -7.09 16.43 -0.32
N ALA A 421 -8.13 16.65 0.48
CA ALA A 421 -9.36 17.34 0.08
C ALA A 421 -9.11 18.76 -0.50
N ALA A 422 -8.09 19.49 -0.03
CA ALA A 422 -7.75 20.80 -0.57
C ALA A 422 -7.37 20.74 -2.06
N LEU A 423 -6.55 19.75 -2.46
CA LEU A 423 -6.11 19.58 -3.84
C LEU A 423 -7.25 19.09 -4.74
N ALA A 424 -8.08 18.20 -4.24
CA ALA A 424 -9.25 17.71 -4.95
C ALA A 424 -10.27 18.85 -5.16
N ALA A 425 -10.58 19.62 -4.12
CA ALA A 425 -11.47 20.78 -4.22
C ALA A 425 -10.90 21.86 -5.16
N SER A 426 -9.58 22.09 -5.12
CA SER A 426 -8.90 23.02 -6.04
C SER A 426 -9.07 22.59 -7.50
N ALA A 427 -8.86 21.31 -7.80
CA ALA A 427 -9.01 20.76 -9.14
C ALA A 427 -10.45 20.86 -9.67
N ALA A 428 -11.45 20.70 -8.81
CA ALA A 428 -12.87 20.81 -9.17
C ALA A 428 -13.27 22.23 -9.64
N VAL A 429 -12.54 23.28 -9.16
CA VAL A 429 -12.89 24.66 -9.46
C VAL A 429 -11.87 25.40 -10.34
N GLY A 430 -10.74 24.79 -10.65
CA GLY A 430 -9.68 25.39 -11.47
C GLY A 430 -8.31 25.36 -10.81
N ALA A 431 -7.73 26.52 -10.49
CA ALA A 431 -6.42 26.64 -9.86
C ALA A 431 -6.39 27.74 -8.77
N PRO A 432 -7.29 27.72 -7.78
CA PRO A 432 -7.30 28.73 -6.71
C PRO A 432 -6.06 28.68 -5.83
N LEU A 433 -5.36 27.53 -5.77
CA LEU A 433 -4.12 27.32 -5.02
C LEU A 433 -2.88 27.43 -5.92
N GLY A 434 -2.96 28.19 -7.01
CA GLY A 434 -1.89 28.31 -8.01
C GLY A 434 -0.68 29.11 -7.56
N HIS A 435 -0.72 29.79 -6.41
CA HIS A 435 0.35 30.51 -5.76
C HIS A 435 0.50 30.01 -4.31
N ASP A 436 1.17 30.77 -3.44
CA ASP A 436 1.32 30.41 -2.03
C ASP A 436 -0.05 30.29 -1.34
N PHE A 437 -0.23 29.21 -0.61
CA PHE A 437 -1.47 28.93 0.10
C PHE A 437 -1.23 28.33 1.48
N ALA A 438 -2.22 28.45 2.34
CA ALA A 438 -2.22 27.82 3.65
C ALA A 438 -3.48 26.95 3.85
N THR A 439 -3.32 25.83 4.54
CA THR A 439 -4.41 25.00 5.04
C THR A 439 -4.69 25.35 6.49
N ILE A 440 -5.95 25.60 6.84
CA ILE A 440 -6.35 25.92 8.22
C ILE A 440 -7.59 25.10 8.57
N SER A 441 -7.52 24.30 9.64
CA SER A 441 -8.68 23.64 10.21
C SER A 441 -9.44 24.61 11.11
N LEU A 442 -10.75 24.72 10.89
CA LEU A 442 -11.65 25.51 11.74
C LEU A 442 -12.16 24.71 12.95
N SER A 443 -11.64 23.50 13.19
CA SER A 443 -12.01 22.69 14.34
C SER A 443 -11.33 23.22 15.62
N ASP A 444 -12.16 23.70 16.53
CA ASP A 444 -11.77 24.18 17.86
C ASP A 444 -11.82 23.07 18.95
N LEU A 445 -11.90 21.80 18.53
CA LEU A 445 -11.95 20.66 19.44
C LEU A 445 -10.62 20.45 20.19
N LEU A 446 -9.51 20.52 19.45
CA LEU A 446 -8.15 20.29 19.97
C LEU A 446 -7.29 21.55 19.95
N THR A 447 -7.68 22.57 19.23
CA THR A 447 -6.95 23.83 19.08
C THR A 447 -7.85 24.97 19.54
N PRO A 448 -7.44 25.78 20.54
CA PRO A 448 -8.23 26.94 20.98
C PRO A 448 -8.56 27.87 19.81
N TRP A 449 -9.77 28.43 19.81
CA TRP A 449 -10.22 29.30 18.73
C TRP A 449 -9.31 30.50 18.51
N GLU A 450 -8.76 31.08 19.58
CA GLU A 450 -7.83 32.21 19.54
C GLU A 450 -6.59 31.91 18.71
N ALA A 451 -6.09 30.67 18.75
CA ALA A 451 -4.96 30.22 17.94
C ALA A 451 -5.37 30.07 16.45
N ILE A 452 -6.59 29.57 16.19
CA ILE A 452 -7.12 29.48 14.83
C ILE A 452 -7.33 30.89 14.25
N GLU A 453 -7.89 31.80 15.03
CA GLU A 453 -8.07 33.21 14.66
C GLU A 453 -6.75 33.90 14.35
N ALA A 454 -5.72 33.70 15.17
CA ALA A 454 -4.38 34.25 14.93
C ALA A 454 -3.79 33.73 13.59
N ARG A 455 -3.95 32.46 13.28
CA ARG A 455 -3.50 31.86 12.00
C ARG A 455 -4.28 32.45 10.81
N LEU A 456 -5.60 32.60 10.92
CA LEU A 456 -6.44 33.23 9.89
C LEU A 456 -6.00 34.67 9.60
N ARG A 457 -5.74 35.47 10.66
CA ARG A 457 -5.26 36.86 10.53
C ARG A 457 -3.88 36.92 9.85
N ALA A 458 -2.95 36.08 10.29
CA ALA A 458 -1.60 36.07 9.75
C ALA A 458 -1.60 35.67 8.26
N ALA A 459 -2.30 34.60 7.90
CA ALA A 459 -2.40 34.13 6.52
C ALA A 459 -3.15 35.14 5.62
N ALA A 460 -4.17 35.81 6.15
CA ALA A 460 -4.88 36.86 5.42
C ALA A 460 -4.01 38.09 5.20
N ALA A 461 -3.26 38.54 6.21
CA ALA A 461 -2.36 39.69 6.13
C ALA A 461 -1.19 39.43 5.16
N ALA A 462 -0.70 38.19 5.08
CA ALA A 462 0.35 37.77 4.15
C ALA A 462 -0.14 37.42 2.75
N ASP A 463 -1.43 37.60 2.48
CA ASP A 463 -2.09 37.38 1.19
C ASP A 463 -2.06 35.94 0.66
N PHE A 464 -2.00 34.93 1.52
CA PHE A 464 -2.12 33.52 1.13
C PHE A 464 -3.53 33.17 0.62
N ALA A 465 -3.65 32.39 -0.44
CA ALA A 465 -4.88 31.66 -0.71
C ALA A 465 -5.11 30.65 0.44
N LEU A 466 -6.37 30.35 0.78
CA LEU A 466 -6.67 29.52 1.94
C LEU A 466 -7.50 28.31 1.55
N ALA A 467 -7.17 27.14 2.14
CA ALA A 467 -8.04 25.97 2.16
C ALA A 467 -8.50 25.73 3.61
N LEU A 468 -9.78 25.99 3.86
CA LEU A 468 -10.38 25.84 5.18
C LEU A 468 -11.00 24.46 5.33
N TYR A 469 -10.43 23.67 6.24
CA TYR A 469 -10.90 22.34 6.61
C TYR A 469 -11.87 22.40 7.79
N ASN A 470 -12.72 21.39 7.90
CA ASN A 470 -13.68 21.27 9.00
C ASN A 470 -14.53 22.54 9.20
N PRO A 471 -15.10 23.13 8.12
CA PRO A 471 -15.74 24.43 8.22
C PRO A 471 -17.00 24.40 9.08
N ARG A 472 -17.73 23.27 9.11
CA ARG A 472 -18.98 23.11 9.86
C ARG A 472 -19.24 21.67 10.26
N SER A 473 -19.91 21.47 11.41
CA SER A 473 -20.45 20.20 11.86
C SER A 473 -21.70 20.44 12.72
N GLY A 474 -22.34 19.39 13.21
CA GLY A 474 -23.50 19.53 14.10
C GLY A 474 -23.23 20.36 15.37
N ARG A 475 -21.99 20.36 15.88
CA ARG A 475 -21.58 21.14 17.07
C ARG A 475 -20.79 22.41 16.71
N ARG A 476 -20.21 22.50 15.53
CA ARG A 476 -19.39 23.60 15.03
C ARG A 476 -20.20 24.39 13.99
N THR A 477 -20.89 25.45 14.38
CA THR A 477 -21.87 26.12 13.55
C THR A 477 -21.51 27.57 13.24
N TRP A 478 -20.62 28.22 14.00
CA TRP A 478 -20.29 29.65 13.92
C TRP A 478 -18.89 29.95 13.39
N GLN A 479 -18.01 28.97 13.39
CA GLN A 479 -16.56 29.13 13.11
C GLN A 479 -16.29 29.62 11.69
N LEU A 480 -17.03 29.10 10.69
CA LEU A 480 -16.90 29.57 9.30
C LEU A 480 -17.33 31.01 9.13
N ASP A 481 -18.41 31.44 9.80
CA ASP A 481 -18.84 32.85 9.79
C ASP A 481 -17.81 33.75 10.49
N ALA A 482 -17.25 33.32 11.60
CA ALA A 482 -16.17 34.04 12.27
C ALA A 482 -14.93 34.17 11.37
N ALA A 483 -14.53 33.09 10.70
CA ALA A 483 -13.42 33.11 9.73
C ALA A 483 -13.71 34.10 8.59
N ARG A 484 -14.93 34.08 8.00
CA ARG A 484 -15.37 35.03 6.99
C ARG A 484 -15.23 36.48 7.46
N ARG A 485 -15.70 36.81 8.68
CA ARG A 485 -15.59 38.17 9.26
C ARG A 485 -14.13 38.61 9.46
N ILE A 486 -13.24 37.69 9.83
CA ILE A 486 -11.80 37.96 9.96
C ILE A 486 -11.22 38.28 8.58
N LEU A 487 -11.49 37.43 7.59
CA LEU A 487 -10.95 37.56 6.23
C LEU A 487 -11.42 38.86 5.54
N LEU A 488 -12.67 39.29 5.74
CA LEU A 488 -13.22 40.55 5.21
C LEU A 488 -12.47 41.79 5.71
N LYS A 489 -11.69 41.70 6.79
CA LYS A 489 -10.83 42.82 7.25
C LYS A 489 -9.54 42.96 6.43
N HIS A 490 -9.17 41.95 5.66
CA HIS A 490 -7.91 41.86 4.91
C HIS A 490 -8.12 41.64 3.41
N ARG A 491 -9.33 41.25 2.99
CA ARG A 491 -9.67 40.89 1.62
C ARG A 491 -10.83 41.74 1.12
N ALA A 492 -10.84 41.99 -0.18
CA ALA A 492 -12.02 42.64 -0.83
C ALA A 492 -13.27 41.77 -0.65
N PRO A 493 -14.44 42.38 -0.47
CA PRO A 493 -15.71 41.65 -0.42
C PRO A 493 -15.97 40.77 -1.65
N SER A 494 -15.44 41.17 -2.81
CA SER A 494 -15.52 40.45 -4.07
C SER A 494 -14.49 39.34 -4.25
N THR A 495 -13.62 39.06 -3.27
CA THR A 495 -12.66 37.98 -3.33
C THR A 495 -13.36 36.65 -3.61
N PRO A 496 -12.94 35.89 -4.65
CA PRO A 496 -13.59 34.63 -5.00
C PRO A 496 -13.42 33.58 -3.88
N VAL A 497 -14.54 32.89 -3.62
CA VAL A 497 -14.58 31.76 -2.68
C VAL A 497 -15.24 30.58 -3.40
N ALA A 498 -14.67 29.39 -3.22
CA ALA A 498 -15.28 28.16 -3.67
C ALA A 498 -15.61 27.26 -2.48
N VAL A 499 -16.86 26.81 -2.41
CA VAL A 499 -17.38 25.83 -1.45
C VAL A 499 -17.53 24.51 -2.18
N VAL A 500 -16.68 23.54 -1.84
CA VAL A 500 -16.68 22.22 -2.50
C VAL A 500 -17.03 21.17 -1.46
N THR A 501 -18.17 20.53 -1.65
CA THR A 501 -18.68 19.47 -0.77
C THR A 501 -18.60 18.15 -1.51
N ASP A 502 -18.19 17.10 -0.80
CA ASP A 502 -18.05 15.74 -1.33
C ASP A 502 -17.19 15.66 -2.60
N ALA A 503 -16.08 16.43 -2.62
CA ALA A 503 -15.17 16.48 -3.76
C ALA A 503 -14.82 15.09 -4.29
N THR A 504 -15.01 14.88 -5.60
CA THR A 504 -14.77 13.62 -6.33
C THR A 504 -15.71 12.44 -5.99
N ARG A 505 -16.72 12.66 -5.17
CA ARG A 505 -17.76 11.68 -4.84
C ARG A 505 -18.98 11.85 -5.74
N PRO A 506 -19.90 10.85 -5.81
CA PRO A 506 -21.12 10.96 -6.62
C PRO A 506 -21.98 12.19 -6.32
N ASP A 507 -21.99 12.63 -5.06
CA ASP A 507 -22.76 13.78 -4.60
C ASP A 507 -21.97 15.10 -4.58
N GLU A 508 -20.88 15.19 -5.36
CA GLU A 508 -20.05 16.40 -5.46
C GLU A 508 -20.90 17.63 -5.76
N ARG A 509 -20.72 18.68 -4.95
CA ARG A 509 -21.33 20.00 -5.16
C ARG A 509 -20.27 21.07 -5.12
N VAL A 510 -20.28 21.90 -6.14
CA VAL A 510 -19.37 23.03 -6.30
C VAL A 510 -20.17 24.32 -6.35
N GLN A 511 -19.87 25.25 -5.46
CA GLN A 511 -20.42 26.61 -5.48
C GLN A 511 -19.26 27.60 -5.51
N VAL A 512 -19.22 28.44 -6.54
CA VAL A 512 -18.30 29.58 -6.62
C VAL A 512 -19.11 30.85 -6.25
N THR A 513 -18.59 31.60 -5.29
CA THR A 513 -19.24 32.82 -4.74
C THR A 513 -18.16 33.86 -4.39
N THR A 514 -18.54 34.91 -3.70
CA THR A 514 -17.62 35.92 -3.15
C THR A 514 -17.50 35.79 -1.64
N LEU A 515 -16.45 36.39 -1.07
CA LEU A 515 -16.26 36.38 0.38
C LEU A 515 -17.42 37.10 1.12
N ALA A 516 -17.99 38.11 0.52
CA ALA A 516 -19.17 38.81 1.07
C ALA A 516 -20.43 37.95 1.07
N GLU A 517 -20.62 37.14 0.02
CA GLU A 517 -21.82 36.33 -0.21
C GLU A 517 -21.70 34.90 0.31
N LEU A 518 -20.55 34.53 0.86
CA LEU A 518 -20.35 33.19 1.43
C LEU A 518 -21.42 32.93 2.50
N ASP A 519 -22.30 31.97 2.25
CA ASP A 519 -23.25 31.47 3.22
C ASP A 519 -22.63 30.30 4.02
N PRO A 520 -22.31 30.48 5.32
CA PRO A 520 -21.74 29.44 6.14
C PRO A 520 -22.62 28.20 6.32
N THR A 521 -23.93 28.32 6.05
CA THR A 521 -24.89 27.23 6.24
C THR A 521 -24.80 26.17 5.12
N THR A 522 -24.23 26.52 3.97
CA THR A 522 -24.03 25.59 2.84
C THR A 522 -22.92 24.59 3.06
N ALA A 523 -22.01 24.83 4.03
CA ALA A 523 -20.92 23.94 4.37
C ALA A 523 -21.34 22.81 5.32
N GLY A 524 -20.72 21.66 5.20
CA GLY A 524 -20.90 20.48 6.03
C GLY A 524 -19.57 19.86 6.46
N MET A 525 -19.62 18.63 6.99
CA MET A 525 -18.43 17.92 7.45
C MET A 525 -17.49 17.50 6.32
N THR A 526 -18.01 17.24 5.14
CA THR A 526 -17.27 16.82 3.94
C THR A 526 -16.95 18.00 3.00
N THR A 527 -17.06 19.24 3.52
CA THR A 527 -16.82 20.46 2.75
C THR A 527 -15.40 20.99 2.96
N CYS A 528 -14.75 21.38 1.87
CA CYS A 528 -13.54 22.21 1.85
C CYS A 528 -13.91 23.59 1.28
N VAL A 529 -13.57 24.68 1.99
CA VAL A 529 -13.80 26.05 1.53
C VAL A 529 -12.49 26.66 1.09
N LEU A 530 -12.40 27.05 -0.19
CA LEU A 530 -11.23 27.69 -0.77
C LEU A 530 -11.47 29.19 -0.87
N VAL A 531 -10.60 29.98 -0.26
CA VAL A 531 -10.68 31.45 -0.28
C VAL A 531 -9.49 32.00 -1.05
N GLY A 532 -9.74 32.83 -2.05
CA GLY A 532 -8.73 33.42 -2.89
C GLY A 532 -7.80 34.41 -2.18
N ALA A 533 -6.62 34.63 -2.75
CA ALA A 533 -5.73 35.77 -2.47
C ALA A 533 -6.27 37.05 -3.15
N SER A 534 -5.63 38.19 -2.95
CA SER A 534 -6.02 39.47 -3.54
C SER A 534 -6.01 39.45 -5.09
N THR A 535 -5.16 38.61 -5.69
CA THR A 535 -5.01 38.46 -7.16
C THR A 535 -5.91 37.39 -7.75
N THR A 536 -6.63 36.63 -6.93
CA THR A 536 -7.51 35.56 -7.40
C THR A 536 -8.69 36.15 -8.17
N ARG A 537 -9.03 35.52 -9.29
CA ARG A 537 -10.14 35.93 -10.18
C ARG A 537 -10.86 34.71 -10.74
N VAL A 538 -12.06 34.95 -11.25
CA VAL A 538 -12.82 33.97 -12.00
C VAL A 538 -12.57 34.20 -13.50
N VAL A 539 -12.14 33.16 -14.20
CA VAL A 539 -11.88 33.15 -15.65
C VAL A 539 -12.66 32.00 -16.25
N ASP A 540 -13.61 32.29 -17.13
CA ASP A 540 -14.48 31.29 -17.77
C ASP A 540 -15.10 30.30 -16.76
N GLY A 541 -15.63 30.85 -15.65
CA GLY A 541 -16.24 30.08 -14.58
C GLY A 541 -15.25 29.33 -13.64
N ARG A 542 -13.94 29.44 -13.87
CA ARG A 542 -12.89 28.80 -13.07
C ARG A 542 -12.21 29.79 -12.14
N VAL A 543 -11.97 29.39 -10.92
CA VAL A 543 -11.22 30.18 -9.93
C VAL A 543 -9.73 30.00 -10.15
N VAL A 544 -9.00 31.11 -10.35
CA VAL A 544 -7.58 31.09 -10.66
C VAL A 544 -6.82 32.10 -9.81
N THR A 545 -5.77 31.67 -9.12
CA THR A 545 -4.78 32.54 -8.50
C THR A 545 -3.54 32.59 -9.40
N PRO A 546 -3.28 33.70 -10.11
CA PRO A 546 -2.20 33.79 -11.08
C PRO A 546 -0.83 33.83 -10.41
N ARG A 547 0.18 33.20 -11.05
CA ARG A 547 1.58 33.24 -10.61
C ARG A 547 2.36 34.44 -11.13
N GLY A 548 1.71 35.36 -11.90
CA GLY A 548 2.35 36.55 -12.43
C GLY A 548 3.15 36.35 -13.72
N TYR A 549 2.90 35.26 -14.46
CA TYR A 549 3.47 35.12 -15.80
C TYR A 549 2.98 36.25 -16.70
N ARG A 550 3.89 36.89 -17.42
CA ARG A 550 3.55 37.83 -18.49
C ARG A 550 3.29 37.01 -19.76
N ALA A 551 2.05 36.99 -20.23
CA ALA A 551 1.66 36.40 -21.51
C ALA A 551 1.93 37.35 -22.64
#